data_ad10017834e656d4f6c4edbf359fd36e
#
_entry.id   ad10017834e656d4f6c4edbf359fd36e
#
_cell.length_a   1.000
_cell.length_b   1.000
_cell.length_c   1.000
_cell.angle_alpha   90.00
_cell.angle_beta   90.00
_cell.angle_gamma   90.00
#
_symmetry.space_group_name_H-M   'P 1'
#
loop_
_entity.id
_entity.type
_entity.pdbx_description
1 polymer ?
#
loop_
_entity_poly.entity_id
_entity_poly.type
_entity_poly.pdbx_seq_one_letter_code
_entity_poly.pdbx_strand_id
1 'polypeptide(L)'
;MNLDELIAEAELGEEAKNFLEGNLGKYLKGVAEQEIGFKQEALLKVDADNTIAIRALQNEAHRWQMLIELLEGLIQSGNQAIEVFKQQTDTQG
;
A
#
# COMPACT_ATOMS: atom_id res chain seq x y z
N MET A 1 -7.39 -17.09 -13.71
CA MET A 1 -5.97 -16.82 -13.43
C MET A 1 -5.21 -18.14 -13.50
N ASN A 2 -4.12 -18.18 -14.27
CA ASN A 2 -3.33 -19.42 -14.37
C ASN A 2 -2.37 -19.59 -13.19
N LEU A 3 -1.76 -20.77 -13.10
CA LEU A 3 -0.91 -21.14 -11.98
C LEU A 3 0.33 -20.23 -11.87
N ASP A 4 0.93 -19.88 -13.01
CA ASP A 4 2.10 -19.00 -13.03
C ASP A 4 1.78 -17.61 -12.52
N GLU A 5 0.61 -17.08 -12.85
CA GLU A 5 0.14 -15.78 -12.36
C GLU A 5 -0.10 -15.80 -10.86
N LEU A 6 -0.68 -16.90 -10.34
CA LEU A 6 -0.91 -17.06 -8.90
C LEU A 6 0.41 -17.09 -8.13
N ILE A 7 1.39 -17.81 -8.65
CA ILE A 7 2.72 -17.90 -8.04
C ILE A 7 3.39 -16.53 -8.04
N ALA A 8 3.34 -15.81 -9.16
CA ALA A 8 3.95 -14.49 -9.29
C ALA A 8 3.31 -13.49 -8.30
N GLU A 9 1.99 -13.50 -8.17
CA GLU A 9 1.30 -12.64 -7.22
C GLU A 9 1.63 -12.99 -5.76
N ALA A 10 1.72 -14.28 -5.46
CA ALA A 10 2.09 -14.73 -4.12
C ALA A 10 3.52 -14.29 -3.77
N GLU A 11 4.44 -14.40 -4.71
CA GLU A 11 5.84 -13.97 -4.53
C GLU A 11 5.94 -12.46 -4.31
N LEU A 12 5.24 -11.67 -5.12
CA LEU A 12 5.19 -10.21 -4.95
C LEU A 12 4.62 -9.81 -3.59
N GLY A 13 3.56 -10.49 -3.15
CA GLY A 13 2.97 -10.25 -1.85
C GLY A 13 3.94 -10.54 -0.72
N GLU A 14 4.69 -11.64 -0.83
CA GLU A 14 5.70 -12.02 0.15
C GLU A 14 6.84 -11.00 0.19
N GLU A 15 7.32 -10.54 -0.96
CA GLU A 15 8.35 -9.50 -1.04
C GLU A 15 7.88 -8.19 -0.42
N ALA A 16 6.64 -7.78 -0.69
CA ALA A 16 6.07 -6.56 -0.11
C ALA A 16 5.95 -6.68 1.41
N LYS A 17 5.51 -7.84 1.89
CA LYS A 17 5.41 -8.11 3.33
C LYS A 17 6.77 -8.03 4.00
N ASN A 18 7.76 -8.70 3.42
CA ASN A 18 9.13 -8.71 3.95
C ASN A 18 9.72 -7.30 3.95
N PHE A 19 9.46 -6.52 2.91
CA PHE A 19 9.90 -5.13 2.85
C PHE A 19 9.29 -4.30 3.99
N LEU A 20 7.97 -4.39 4.21
CA LEU A 20 7.29 -3.61 5.25
C LEU A 20 7.68 -4.05 6.66
N GLU A 21 8.01 -5.32 6.85
CA GLU A 21 8.47 -5.85 8.14
C GLU A 21 9.95 -5.55 8.40
N GLY A 22 10.73 -5.27 7.36
CA GLY A 22 12.14 -4.92 7.48
C GLY A 22 12.37 -3.49 7.95
N ASN A 23 13.60 -3.18 8.31
CA ASN A 23 13.97 -1.87 8.86
C ASN A 23 13.69 -0.73 7.88
N LEU A 24 14.04 -0.91 6.62
CA LEU A 24 13.82 0.11 5.59
C LEU A 24 12.33 0.36 5.35
N GLY A 25 11.55 -0.72 5.28
CA GLY A 25 10.11 -0.63 5.08
C GLY A 25 9.41 0.06 6.24
N LYS A 26 9.79 -0.28 7.47
CA LYS A 26 9.25 0.38 8.67
C LYS A 26 9.61 1.86 8.70
N TYR A 27 10.83 2.19 8.33
CA TYR A 27 11.28 3.59 8.24
C TYR A 27 10.46 4.35 7.21
N LEU A 28 10.31 3.79 6.01
CA LEU A 28 9.55 4.41 4.93
C LEU A 28 8.08 4.61 5.31
N LYS A 29 7.47 3.61 5.91
CA LYS A 29 6.09 3.70 6.39
C LYS A 29 5.94 4.80 7.44
N GLY A 30 6.89 4.88 8.36
CA GLY A 30 6.90 5.93 9.38
C GLY A 30 7.02 7.32 8.78
N VAL A 31 7.90 7.50 7.80
CA VAL A 31 8.04 8.77 7.07
C VAL A 31 6.74 9.12 6.35
N ALA A 32 6.12 8.16 5.67
CA ALA A 32 4.86 8.38 4.95
C ALA A 32 3.75 8.81 5.90
N GLU A 33 3.59 8.13 7.03
CA GLU A 33 2.58 8.48 8.03
C GLU A 33 2.82 9.87 8.62
N GLN A 34 4.08 10.22 8.88
CA GLN A 34 4.45 11.54 9.39
C GLN A 34 4.14 12.63 8.36
N GLU A 35 4.48 12.41 7.10
CA GLU A 35 4.20 13.37 6.01
C GLU A 35 2.70 13.55 5.81
N ILE A 36 1.92 12.48 5.85
CA ILE A 36 0.46 12.56 5.77
C ILE A 36 -0.08 13.40 6.93
N GLY A 37 0.41 13.16 8.15
CA GLY A 37 0.02 13.91 9.32
C GLY A 37 0.32 15.39 9.21
N PHE A 38 1.51 15.76 8.71
CA PHE A 38 1.88 17.15 8.50
C PHE A 38 0.98 17.85 7.48
N LYS A 39 0.64 17.16 6.38
CA LYS A 39 -0.25 17.72 5.34
C LYS A 39 -1.68 17.89 5.86
N GLN A 40 -2.17 16.95 6.66
CA GLN A 40 -3.48 17.06 7.30
C GLN A 40 -3.52 18.23 8.27
N GLU A 41 -2.47 18.41 9.07
CA GLU A 41 -2.36 19.54 9.99
C GLU A 41 -2.31 20.88 9.25
N ALA A 42 -1.55 20.95 8.17
CA ALA A 42 -1.48 22.13 7.32
C ALA A 42 -2.82 22.46 6.69
N LEU A 43 -3.61 21.44 6.30
CA LEU A 43 -4.96 21.63 5.75
C LEU A 43 -5.91 22.31 6.76
N LEU A 44 -5.74 22.03 8.04
CA LEU A 44 -6.56 22.65 9.08
C LEU A 44 -6.24 24.14 9.26
N LYS A 45 -5.06 24.57 8.85
CA LYS A 45 -4.56 25.95 9.03
C LYS A 45 -4.69 26.81 7.78
N VAL A 46 -4.93 26.20 6.61
CA VAL A 46 -5.02 26.94 5.35
C VAL A 46 -6.39 27.60 5.22
N ASP A 47 -6.42 28.81 4.62
CA ASP A 47 -7.67 29.49 4.35
C ASP A 47 -8.56 28.69 3.41
N ALA A 48 -9.86 28.61 3.72
CA ALA A 48 -10.82 27.87 2.92
C ALA A 48 -10.90 28.37 1.47
N ASP A 49 -10.59 29.65 1.25
CA ASP A 49 -10.60 30.24 -0.10
C ASP A 49 -9.34 29.93 -0.92
N ASN A 50 -8.29 29.43 -0.27
CA ASN A 50 -7.04 29.10 -0.96
C ASN A 50 -7.09 27.69 -1.55
N THR A 51 -7.86 27.54 -2.63
CA THR A 51 -8.10 26.26 -3.27
C THR A 51 -6.84 25.64 -3.86
N ILE A 52 -5.89 26.45 -4.31
CA ILE A 52 -4.61 25.97 -4.88
C ILE A 52 -3.79 25.27 -3.79
N ALA A 53 -3.65 25.92 -2.63
CA ALA A 53 -2.92 25.36 -1.51
C ALA A 53 -3.58 24.09 -0.97
N ILE A 54 -4.91 24.10 -0.85
CA ILE A 54 -5.68 22.94 -0.40
C ILE A 54 -5.43 21.75 -1.33
N ARG A 55 -5.54 21.95 -2.64
CA ARG A 55 -5.31 20.87 -3.62
C ARG A 55 -3.89 20.36 -3.59
N ALA A 56 -2.90 21.23 -3.45
CA ALA A 56 -1.51 20.83 -3.35
C ALA A 56 -1.27 19.92 -2.14
N LEU A 57 -1.79 20.32 -0.97
CA LEU A 57 -1.65 19.54 0.26
C LEU A 57 -2.37 18.20 0.18
N GLN A 58 -3.59 18.19 -0.39
CA GLN A 58 -4.35 16.95 -0.59
C GLN A 58 -3.60 15.99 -1.53
N ASN A 59 -3.06 16.50 -2.64
CA ASN A 59 -2.32 15.69 -3.59
C ASN A 59 -1.04 15.11 -2.99
N GLU A 60 -0.32 15.88 -2.19
CA GLU A 60 0.88 15.40 -1.52
C GLU A 60 0.57 14.32 -0.49
N ALA A 61 -0.45 14.51 0.33
CA ALA A 61 -0.90 13.49 1.27
C ALA A 61 -1.34 12.23 0.56
N HIS A 62 -2.08 12.38 -0.55
CA HIS A 62 -2.57 11.26 -1.35
C HIS A 62 -1.43 10.43 -1.94
N ARG A 63 -0.37 11.06 -2.41
CA ARG A 63 0.80 10.34 -2.97
C ARG A 63 1.46 9.43 -1.93
N TRP A 64 1.63 9.93 -0.71
CA TRP A 64 2.20 9.12 0.36
C TRP A 64 1.27 7.97 0.74
N GLN A 65 -0.03 8.24 0.79
CA GLN A 65 -1.02 7.22 1.10
C GLN A 65 -1.08 6.14 0.02
N MET A 66 -1.01 6.52 -1.26
CA MET A 66 -1.01 5.57 -2.36
C MET A 66 0.19 4.62 -2.31
N LEU A 67 1.36 5.10 -1.88
CA LEU A 67 2.53 4.24 -1.74
C LEU A 67 2.28 3.13 -0.72
N ILE A 68 1.74 3.48 0.44
CA ILE A 68 1.41 2.51 1.49
C ILE A 68 0.34 1.54 0.98
N GLU A 69 -0.71 2.05 0.37
CA GLU A 69 -1.82 1.23 -0.14
C GLU A 69 -1.38 0.28 -1.25
N LEU A 70 -0.43 0.71 -2.09
CA LEU A 70 0.13 -0.15 -3.13
C LEU A 70 0.82 -1.37 -2.49
N LEU A 71 1.66 -1.15 -1.49
CA LEU A 71 2.38 -2.22 -0.81
C LEU A 71 1.42 -3.16 -0.06
N GLU A 72 0.47 -2.59 0.66
CA GLU A 72 -0.55 -3.38 1.37
C GLU A 72 -1.43 -4.16 0.40
N GLY A 73 -1.76 -3.55 -0.74
CA GLY A 73 -2.53 -4.20 -1.79
C GLY A 73 -1.79 -5.39 -2.40
N LEU A 74 -0.47 -5.30 -2.57
CA LEU A 74 0.34 -6.43 -3.05
C LEU A 74 0.31 -7.59 -2.06
N ILE A 75 0.36 -7.30 -0.77
CA ILE A 75 0.27 -8.33 0.28
C ILE A 75 -1.10 -9.00 0.24
N GLN A 76 -2.16 -8.21 0.14
CA GLN A 76 -3.52 -8.74 0.10
C GLN A 76 -3.75 -9.60 -1.14
N SER A 77 -3.31 -9.12 -2.31
CA SER A 77 -3.42 -9.89 -3.57
C SER A 77 -2.62 -11.19 -3.50
N GLY A 78 -1.44 -11.15 -2.88
CA GLY A 78 -0.62 -12.33 -2.67
C GLY A 78 -1.31 -13.36 -1.78
N ASN A 79 -1.93 -12.92 -0.70
CA ASN A 79 -2.68 -13.80 0.20
C ASN A 79 -3.87 -14.43 -0.50
N GLN A 80 -4.59 -13.66 -1.32
CA GLN A 80 -5.69 -14.18 -2.13
C GLN A 80 -5.22 -15.21 -3.14
N ALA A 81 -4.08 -14.96 -3.79
CA ALA A 81 -3.49 -15.89 -4.74
C ALA A 81 -3.13 -17.23 -4.08
N ILE A 82 -2.58 -17.18 -2.86
CA ILE A 82 -2.27 -18.37 -2.07
C ILE A 82 -3.55 -19.18 -1.77
N GLU A 83 -4.62 -18.50 -1.38
CA GLU A 83 -5.90 -19.16 -1.09
C GLU A 83 -6.48 -19.82 -2.34
N VAL A 84 -6.45 -19.14 -3.49
CA VAL A 84 -6.91 -19.73 -4.76
C VAL A 84 -6.06 -20.94 -5.14
N PHE A 85 -4.74 -20.84 -4.97
CA PHE A 85 -3.82 -21.96 -5.22
C PHE A 85 -4.16 -23.17 -4.35
N LYS A 86 -4.40 -22.96 -3.07
CA LYS A 86 -4.78 -24.03 -2.13
C LYS A 86 -6.09 -24.69 -2.54
N GLN A 87 -7.08 -23.89 -2.93
CA GLN A 87 -8.36 -24.42 -3.39
C GLN A 87 -8.22 -25.28 -4.64
N GLN A 88 -7.39 -24.86 -5.59
CA GLN A 88 -7.14 -25.63 -6.81
C GLN A 88 -6.44 -26.95 -6.52
N THR A 89 -5.47 -26.96 -5.60
CA THR A 89 -4.75 -28.17 -5.24
C THR A 89 -5.60 -29.12 -4.40
N ASP A 90 -6.46 -28.61 -3.52
CA ASP A 90 -7.36 -29.41 -2.71
C ASP A 90 -8.42 -30.12 -3.57
N THR A 91 -8.90 -29.47 -4.65
CA THR A 91 -9.88 -30.06 -5.56
C THR A 91 -9.30 -31.18 -6.42
N GLN A 92 -8.00 -31.21 -6.60
CA GLN A 92 -7.30 -32.24 -7.39
C GLN A 92 -6.83 -33.44 -6.57
N GLY A 93 -6.86 -33.27 -5.27
CA GLY A 93 -6.49 -34.33 -4.33
C GLY A 93 -7.64 -35.21 -3.99
#